data_c5318ea2724e75070c19976f7532626e
#
_entry.id   c5318ea2724e75070c19976f7532626e
#
_cell.length_a   1.000
_cell.length_b   1.000
_cell.length_c   1.000
_cell.angle_alpha   90.00
_cell.angle_beta   90.00
_cell.angle_gamma   90.00
#
_symmetry.space_group_name_H-M   'P 1'
#
loop_
_entity.id
_entity.type
_entity.pdbx_description
1 polymer ?
#
loop_
_entity_poly.entity_id
_entity_poly.type
_entity_poly.pdbx_seq_one_letter_code
_entity_poly.pdbx_strand_id
1 'polypeptide(L)'
;GLTMEYDNYNEAEIRRDRKRKAQLKRKKRQRALRIKLIIMTVAAIVIAVVIINASSGLRKTSKQKAAFASDIIAETYAENETQTQQPTEPPLIYSQMAADYKDLSSDTQIASPYAALLDVNNHKIIAGKLADSKIYPASMTKVMTLIVVSENVDKMPQTYTFGFEMLNTLYREEASVAGFLEGETVDVEDLMYGLVLPSGADAAEALAIMAAGSNEEFAKLMNEKCKELGLKYTHFTNPTGLYDEEQYTTPSEMAMIMEYAMKDETRAKVLGTYQYKTKATAQHPEGIQLTSTMYSRIYGNEAPGVLVKGGKTGFTNEAGSCLVSYAVTNK
;
A
#
# COMPACT_ATOMS: atom_id res chain seq x y z
N GLY A 1 37.89 -12.47 33.30
CA GLY A 1 38.63 -11.72 32.24
C GLY A 1 37.93 -11.77 30.88
N LEU A 2 37.32 -12.87 30.51
CA LEU A 2 36.73 -13.07 29.17
C LEU A 2 35.37 -12.37 28.94
N THR A 3 34.58 -12.16 29.96
CA THR A 3 33.26 -11.45 29.85
C THR A 3 33.40 -9.94 29.66
N MET A 4 34.37 -9.28 30.28
CA MET A 4 34.65 -7.85 30.08
C MET A 4 35.20 -7.52 28.68
N GLU A 5 35.89 -8.43 28.05
CA GLU A 5 36.48 -8.22 26.72
C GLU A 5 35.40 -8.33 25.63
N TYR A 6 34.40 -9.19 25.83
CA TYR A 6 33.25 -9.38 24.92
C TYR A 6 32.30 -8.17 24.96
N ASP A 7 32.07 -7.60 26.14
CA ASP A 7 31.19 -6.40 26.29
C ASP A 7 31.85 -5.15 25.68
N ASN A 8 33.19 -4.97 25.82
CA ASN A 8 33.89 -3.88 25.17
C ASN A 8 33.96 -3.96 23.66
N TYR A 9 33.99 -5.18 23.09
CA TYR A 9 33.98 -5.38 21.64
C TYR A 9 32.59 -4.99 21.07
N ASN A 10 31.52 -5.38 21.73
CA ASN A 10 30.15 -5.09 21.34
C ASN A 10 29.81 -3.58 21.40
N GLU A 11 30.28 -2.88 22.44
CA GLU A 11 30.13 -1.42 22.54
C GLU A 11 30.88 -0.64 21.44
N ALA A 12 32.06 -1.10 21.07
CA ALA A 12 32.87 -0.45 20.03
C ALA A 12 32.21 -0.61 18.65
N GLU A 13 31.61 -1.75 18.38
CA GLU A 13 30.89 -2.04 17.13
C GLU A 13 29.60 -1.20 17.03
N ILE A 14 28.83 -1.11 18.11
CA ILE A 14 27.64 -0.25 18.21
C ILE A 14 27.98 1.22 17.99
N ARG A 15 29.10 1.71 18.56
CA ARG A 15 29.60 3.09 18.35
C ARG A 15 30.02 3.33 16.91
N ARG A 16 30.64 2.34 16.23
CA ARG A 16 31.01 2.43 14.80
C ARG A 16 29.77 2.50 13.92
N ASP A 17 28.77 1.69 14.20
CA ASP A 17 27.52 1.65 13.43
C ASP A 17 26.72 2.95 13.59
N ARG A 18 26.61 3.51 14.81
CA ARG A 18 26.01 4.83 15.04
C ARG A 18 26.73 5.96 14.28
N LYS A 19 28.06 5.94 14.24
CA LYS A 19 28.86 6.91 13.46
C LYS A 19 28.60 6.76 11.96
N ARG A 20 28.53 5.53 11.46
CA ARG A 20 28.27 5.23 10.04
C ARG A 20 26.86 5.68 9.62
N LYS A 21 25.85 5.42 10.45
CA LYS A 21 24.46 5.90 10.24
C LYS A 21 24.37 7.43 10.25
N ALA A 22 25.08 8.10 11.16
CA ALA A 22 25.11 9.56 11.20
C ALA A 22 25.82 10.17 9.97
N GLN A 23 26.87 9.53 9.46
CA GLN A 23 27.55 9.98 8.23
C GLN A 23 26.68 9.79 7.00
N LEU A 24 25.95 8.66 6.90
CA LEU A 24 24.99 8.40 5.81
C LEU A 24 23.85 9.43 5.82
N LYS A 25 23.31 9.76 7.00
CA LYS A 25 22.27 10.77 7.14
C LYS A 25 22.75 12.18 6.72
N ARG A 26 24.01 12.53 7.06
CA ARG A 26 24.65 13.78 6.59
C ARG A 26 24.84 13.80 5.07
N LYS A 27 25.30 12.70 4.46
CA LYS A 27 25.45 12.58 2.99
C LYS A 27 24.10 12.68 2.26
N LYS A 28 23.04 12.04 2.78
CA LYS A 28 21.68 12.16 2.23
C LYS A 28 21.16 13.61 2.29
N ARG A 29 21.33 14.30 3.42
CA ARG A 29 20.98 15.73 3.56
C ARG A 29 21.74 16.61 2.59
N GLN A 30 23.04 16.40 2.42
CA GLN A 30 23.84 17.19 1.46
C GLN A 30 23.44 16.93 0.02
N ARG A 31 23.10 15.68 -0.36
CA ARG A 31 22.56 15.37 -1.70
C ARG A 31 21.21 16.05 -1.94
N ALA A 32 20.30 15.98 -0.99
CA ALA A 32 19.00 16.65 -1.09
C ALA A 32 19.12 18.18 -1.22
N LEU A 33 20.05 18.81 -0.47
CA LEU A 33 20.35 20.23 -0.59
C LEU A 33 20.92 20.59 -1.98
N ARG A 34 21.81 19.75 -2.54
CA ARG A 34 22.38 19.97 -3.89
C ARG A 34 21.29 19.85 -4.96
N ILE A 35 20.41 18.86 -4.85
CA ILE A 35 19.29 18.68 -5.79
C ILE A 35 18.34 19.89 -5.71
N LYS A 36 17.97 20.37 -4.51
CA LYS A 36 17.16 21.58 -4.37
C LYS A 36 17.82 22.82 -4.99
N LEU A 37 19.13 22.96 -4.83
CA LEU A 37 19.88 24.07 -5.42
C LEU A 37 19.87 24.02 -6.95
N ILE A 38 20.06 22.81 -7.54
CA ILE A 38 20.00 22.60 -9.00
C ILE A 38 18.59 22.92 -9.52
N ILE A 39 17.54 22.48 -8.86
CA ILE A 39 16.15 22.76 -9.26
C ILE A 39 15.89 24.28 -9.21
N MET A 40 16.33 24.97 -8.18
CA MET A 40 16.19 26.43 -8.08
C MET A 40 16.96 27.17 -9.17
N THR A 41 18.18 26.73 -9.51
CA THR A 41 18.96 27.36 -10.60
C THR A 41 18.31 27.12 -11.98
N VAL A 42 17.81 25.91 -12.24
CA VAL A 42 17.08 25.63 -13.49
C VAL A 42 15.79 26.46 -13.58
N ALA A 43 15.02 26.56 -12.51
CA ALA A 43 13.82 27.39 -12.47
C ALA A 43 14.15 28.89 -12.72
N ALA A 44 15.22 29.41 -12.15
CA ALA A 44 15.67 30.78 -12.39
C ALA A 44 16.08 31.02 -13.85
N ILE A 45 16.75 30.05 -14.48
CA ILE A 45 17.13 30.11 -15.91
C ILE A 45 15.86 30.11 -16.79
N VAL A 46 14.89 29.22 -16.51
CA VAL A 46 13.63 29.19 -17.27
C VAL A 46 12.88 30.50 -17.15
N ILE A 47 12.79 31.08 -15.95
CA ILE A 47 12.15 32.39 -15.74
C ILE A 47 12.91 33.50 -16.50
N ALA A 48 14.24 33.49 -16.49
CA ALA A 48 15.04 34.47 -17.25
C ALA A 48 14.82 34.34 -18.75
N VAL A 49 14.76 33.13 -19.30
CA VAL A 49 14.47 32.88 -20.72
C VAL A 49 13.05 33.35 -21.10
N VAL A 50 12.07 33.13 -20.23
CA VAL A 50 10.68 33.62 -20.44
C VAL A 50 10.63 35.16 -20.45
N ILE A 51 11.36 35.83 -19.55
CA ILE A 51 11.43 37.28 -19.48
C ILE A 51 12.16 37.84 -20.71
N ILE A 52 13.25 37.25 -21.16
CA ILE A 52 13.99 37.69 -22.35
C ILE A 52 13.14 37.53 -23.61
N ASN A 53 12.39 36.42 -23.74
CA ASN A 53 11.48 36.21 -24.88
C ASN A 53 10.24 37.15 -24.82
N ALA A 54 9.80 37.56 -23.65
CA ALA A 54 8.71 38.53 -23.49
C ALA A 54 9.15 40.00 -23.81
N SER A 55 10.44 40.30 -23.66
CA SER A 55 10.98 41.67 -23.91
C SER A 55 11.40 41.89 -25.34
N SER A 56 11.64 40.84 -26.16
CA SER A 56 11.97 40.96 -27.59
C SER A 56 10.72 40.88 -28.46
N GLY A 57 9.98 41.96 -28.50
CA GLY A 57 8.96 42.42 -29.45
C GLY A 57 8.25 41.40 -30.35
N LEU A 58 7.02 41.02 -29.98
CA LEU A 58 6.00 40.56 -30.94
C LEU A 58 4.59 40.81 -30.39
N ARG A 59 4.14 42.06 -30.54
CA ARG A 59 2.76 42.51 -30.18
C ARG A 59 1.67 42.12 -31.21
N LYS A 60 1.88 41.18 -32.13
CA LYS A 60 0.89 40.86 -33.17
C LYS A 60 0.39 39.41 -33.26
N THR A 61 0.79 38.50 -32.36
CA THR A 61 0.37 37.10 -32.47
C THR A 61 -0.41 36.53 -31.26
N SER A 62 -0.71 37.39 -30.27
CA SER A 62 -1.36 36.89 -29.03
C SER A 62 -2.85 36.55 -29.19
N LYS A 63 -3.59 37.21 -30.10
CA LYS A 63 -5.02 36.91 -30.31
C LYS A 63 -5.25 35.60 -31.10
N GLN A 64 -4.38 35.25 -32.06
CA GLN A 64 -4.50 34.02 -32.83
C GLN A 64 -4.04 32.80 -32.04
N LYS A 65 -3.04 32.91 -31.16
CA LYS A 65 -2.59 31.81 -30.29
C LYS A 65 -3.56 31.53 -29.14
N ALA A 66 -4.25 32.55 -28.65
CA ALA A 66 -5.27 32.36 -27.61
C ALA A 66 -6.54 31.66 -28.19
N ALA A 67 -6.95 31.98 -29.41
CA ALA A 67 -8.06 31.29 -30.07
C ALA A 67 -7.70 29.83 -30.38
N PHE A 68 -6.48 29.55 -30.90
CA PHE A 68 -6.03 28.19 -31.18
C PHE A 68 -5.87 27.33 -29.90
N ALA A 69 -5.43 27.92 -28.80
CA ALA A 69 -5.34 27.25 -27.49
C ALA A 69 -6.73 26.95 -26.88
N SER A 70 -7.70 27.84 -27.05
CA SER A 70 -9.07 27.60 -26.60
C SER A 70 -9.78 26.51 -27.39
N ASP A 71 -9.51 26.42 -28.70
CA ASP A 71 -10.10 25.38 -29.56
C ASP A 71 -9.49 23.99 -29.25
N ILE A 72 -8.17 23.89 -29.01
CA ILE A 72 -7.53 22.63 -28.57
C ILE A 72 -8.03 22.20 -27.20
N ILE A 73 -8.20 23.14 -26.25
CA ILE A 73 -8.74 22.84 -24.93
C ILE A 73 -10.19 22.38 -25.03
N ALA A 74 -11.02 23.02 -25.87
CA ALA A 74 -12.41 22.63 -26.09
C ALA A 74 -12.53 21.24 -26.77
N GLU A 75 -11.68 20.93 -27.76
CA GLU A 75 -11.63 19.59 -28.36
C GLU A 75 -11.15 18.53 -27.36
N THR A 76 -10.16 18.84 -26.53
CA THR A 76 -9.65 17.88 -25.51
C THR A 76 -10.69 17.63 -24.41
N TYR A 77 -11.51 18.63 -24.04
CA TYR A 77 -12.63 18.44 -23.11
C TYR A 77 -13.81 17.70 -23.77
N ALA A 78 -14.07 17.88 -25.06
CA ALA A 78 -15.12 17.17 -25.76
C ALA A 78 -14.76 15.70 -26.05
N GLU A 79 -13.46 15.38 -26.29
CA GLU A 79 -13.00 13.99 -26.44
C GLU A 79 -12.97 13.23 -25.10
N ASN A 80 -12.78 13.92 -23.96
CA ASN A 80 -12.84 13.29 -22.63
C ASN A 80 -14.27 12.99 -22.13
N GLU A 81 -15.31 13.58 -22.72
CA GLU A 81 -16.70 13.23 -22.38
C GLU A 81 -17.22 11.95 -23.05
N THR A 82 -16.46 11.35 -23.98
CA THR A 82 -16.85 10.10 -24.66
C THR A 82 -16.03 8.89 -24.22
N GLN A 83 -15.26 8.98 -23.11
CA GLN A 83 -14.73 7.79 -22.48
C GLN A 83 -15.88 7.05 -21.79
N THR A 84 -16.21 5.90 -22.37
CA THR A 84 -17.04 4.86 -21.77
C THR A 84 -16.71 4.75 -20.28
N GLN A 85 -17.63 5.20 -19.43
CA GLN A 85 -17.57 4.93 -18.01
C GLN A 85 -17.54 3.42 -17.85
N GLN A 86 -16.39 2.86 -17.46
CA GLN A 86 -16.36 1.54 -16.85
C GLN A 86 -17.41 1.55 -15.71
N PRO A 87 -18.13 0.46 -15.48
CA PRO A 87 -19.06 0.38 -14.36
C PRO A 87 -18.29 0.73 -13.09
N THR A 88 -18.49 1.94 -12.57
CA THR A 88 -17.90 2.32 -11.29
C THR A 88 -18.56 1.46 -10.24
N GLU A 89 -17.74 0.72 -9.47
CA GLU A 89 -18.24 0.03 -8.28
C GLU A 89 -19.08 1.00 -7.45
N PRO A 90 -20.20 0.53 -6.86
CA PRO A 90 -21.02 1.41 -6.04
C PRO A 90 -20.14 2.01 -4.92
N PRO A 91 -20.29 3.31 -4.63
CA PRO A 91 -19.46 4.00 -3.64
C PRO A 91 -19.55 3.27 -2.30
N LEU A 92 -18.43 3.28 -1.56
CA LEU A 92 -18.40 2.76 -0.20
C LEU A 92 -19.37 3.58 0.68
N ILE A 93 -20.30 2.90 1.36
CA ILE A 93 -21.11 3.55 2.38
C ILE A 93 -20.31 3.56 3.68
N TYR A 94 -19.96 4.76 4.18
CA TYR A 94 -19.22 4.90 5.44
C TYR A 94 -20.08 4.37 6.59
N SER A 95 -19.64 3.28 7.20
CA SER A 95 -20.37 2.58 8.25
C SER A 95 -20.36 3.37 9.57
N GLN A 96 -21.49 3.44 10.23
CA GLN A 96 -21.67 4.13 11.50
C GLN A 96 -21.79 3.12 12.64
N MET A 97 -21.47 3.54 13.87
CA MET A 97 -21.80 2.75 15.06
C MET A 97 -23.29 2.44 15.09
N ALA A 98 -23.63 1.18 15.37
CA ALA A 98 -25.02 0.78 15.60
C ALA A 98 -25.58 1.42 16.88
N ALA A 99 -26.89 1.68 16.89
CA ALA A 99 -27.53 2.21 18.11
C ALA A 99 -27.41 1.26 19.33
N ASP A 100 -27.35 -0.04 19.04
CA ASP A 100 -27.18 -1.14 19.99
C ASP A 100 -25.76 -1.72 19.96
N TYR A 101 -24.77 -0.89 19.61
CA TYR A 101 -23.34 -1.26 19.59
C TYR A 101 -22.93 -1.97 20.86
N LYS A 102 -22.31 -3.15 20.72
CA LYS A 102 -21.80 -3.93 21.82
C LYS A 102 -20.34 -3.60 22.10
N ASP A 103 -20.08 -2.93 23.20
CA ASP A 103 -18.71 -2.73 23.70
C ASP A 103 -18.16 -4.06 24.27
N LEU A 104 -17.05 -4.51 23.68
CA LEU A 104 -16.35 -5.75 24.05
C LEU A 104 -15.15 -5.49 24.95
N SER A 105 -14.98 -4.29 25.51
CA SER A 105 -13.82 -3.92 26.32
C SER A 105 -13.66 -4.76 27.59
N SER A 106 -14.75 -5.26 28.16
CA SER A 106 -14.75 -6.15 29.31
C SER A 106 -14.67 -7.65 28.95
N ASP A 107 -14.72 -8.00 27.67
CA ASP A 107 -14.67 -9.40 27.23
C ASP A 107 -13.23 -9.92 27.29
N THR A 108 -12.96 -10.83 28.23
CA THR A 108 -11.64 -11.42 28.44
C THR A 108 -11.26 -12.50 27.43
N GLN A 109 -12.22 -13.01 26.65
CA GLN A 109 -11.97 -13.98 25.59
C GLN A 109 -11.36 -13.32 24.35
N ILE A 110 -11.59 -12.02 24.16
CA ILE A 110 -10.99 -11.24 23.08
C ILE A 110 -9.71 -10.60 23.60
N ALA A 111 -8.57 -11.24 23.33
CA ALA A 111 -7.25 -10.78 23.78
C ALA A 111 -6.78 -9.47 23.09
N SER A 112 -7.27 -9.19 21.88
CA SER A 112 -6.93 -7.97 21.16
C SER A 112 -7.39 -6.71 21.90
N PRO A 113 -6.54 -5.68 22.06
CA PRO A 113 -6.94 -4.40 22.64
C PRO A 113 -7.85 -3.57 21.71
N TYR A 114 -7.83 -3.85 20.42
CA TYR A 114 -8.60 -3.16 19.39
C TYR A 114 -9.37 -4.17 18.55
N ALA A 115 -10.64 -3.91 18.31
CA ALA A 115 -11.47 -4.77 17.47
C ALA A 115 -12.66 -3.99 16.90
N ALA A 116 -13.10 -4.33 15.70
CA ALA A 116 -14.37 -3.88 15.13
C ALA A 116 -15.04 -5.03 14.40
N LEU A 117 -16.35 -5.15 14.54
CA LEU A 117 -17.21 -6.06 13.79
C LEU A 117 -18.19 -5.24 12.96
N LEU A 118 -18.00 -5.28 11.64
CA LEU A 118 -18.83 -4.59 10.66
C LEU A 118 -19.88 -5.53 10.09
N ASP A 119 -21.15 -5.17 10.24
CA ASP A 119 -22.24 -5.73 9.45
C ASP A 119 -22.28 -5.02 8.10
N VAL A 120 -21.79 -5.69 7.06
CA VAL A 120 -21.69 -5.14 5.71
C VAL A 120 -23.05 -4.95 5.03
N ASN A 121 -24.09 -5.72 5.42
CA ASN A 121 -25.43 -5.60 4.82
C ASN A 121 -26.14 -4.33 5.30
N ASN A 122 -25.91 -3.92 6.54
CA ASN A 122 -26.55 -2.76 7.15
C ASN A 122 -25.61 -1.57 7.29
N HIS A 123 -24.33 -1.69 6.89
CA HIS A 123 -23.28 -0.67 7.05
C HIS A 123 -23.18 -0.15 8.49
N LYS A 124 -23.10 -1.08 9.45
CA LYS A 124 -23.03 -0.77 10.88
C LYS A 124 -21.86 -1.47 11.55
N ILE A 125 -21.13 -0.74 12.37
CA ILE A 125 -20.21 -1.31 13.36
C ILE A 125 -21.04 -1.77 14.54
N ILE A 126 -21.25 -3.08 14.68
CA ILE A 126 -22.18 -3.68 15.65
C ILE A 126 -21.52 -4.07 16.95
N ALA A 127 -20.21 -4.27 16.98
CA ALA A 127 -19.45 -4.58 18.18
C ALA A 127 -17.98 -4.19 18.02
N GLY A 128 -17.27 -4.02 19.13
CA GLY A 128 -15.81 -3.78 19.09
C GLY A 128 -15.19 -3.39 20.42
N LYS A 129 -13.88 -3.20 20.38
CA LYS A 129 -13.04 -2.58 21.41
C LYS A 129 -12.29 -1.43 20.80
N LEU A 130 -12.44 -0.22 21.31
CA LEU A 130 -11.74 0.95 20.79
C LEU A 130 -11.76 0.99 19.24
N ALA A 131 -12.94 0.72 18.65
CA ALA A 131 -13.11 0.44 17.22
C ALA A 131 -12.68 1.60 16.32
N ASP A 132 -12.75 2.86 16.79
CA ASP A 132 -12.33 4.06 16.07
C ASP A 132 -11.01 4.65 16.57
N SER A 133 -10.25 3.89 17.38
CA SER A 133 -8.93 4.34 17.82
C SER A 133 -7.88 4.18 16.74
N LYS A 134 -6.92 5.11 16.69
CA LYS A 134 -5.76 5.03 15.80
C LYS A 134 -4.94 3.78 16.11
N ILE A 135 -4.68 2.98 15.07
CA ILE A 135 -3.81 1.80 15.11
C ILE A 135 -2.82 1.82 13.94
N TYR A 136 -1.74 1.07 14.07
CA TYR A 136 -0.82 0.79 12.97
C TYR A 136 -1.30 -0.46 12.23
N PRO A 137 -1.52 -0.38 10.90
CA PRO A 137 -2.14 -1.47 10.14
C PRO A 137 -1.21 -2.66 9.89
N ALA A 138 0.10 -2.49 10.00
CA ALA A 138 1.08 -3.47 9.55
C ALA A 138 0.72 -3.96 8.13
N SER A 139 0.92 -5.24 7.82
CA SER A 139 0.61 -5.79 6.49
C SER A 139 -0.87 -5.87 6.12
N MET A 140 -1.81 -5.46 6.99
CA MET A 140 -3.19 -5.22 6.54
C MET A 140 -3.25 -4.10 5.48
N THR A 141 -2.27 -3.20 5.46
CA THR A 141 -2.02 -2.20 4.40
C THR A 141 -2.11 -2.79 2.99
N LYS A 142 -1.67 -4.04 2.81
CA LYS A 142 -1.64 -4.71 1.50
C LYS A 142 -3.03 -4.96 0.90
N VAL A 143 -4.09 -4.85 1.69
CA VAL A 143 -5.47 -4.84 1.17
C VAL A 143 -5.71 -3.58 0.34
N MET A 144 -5.30 -2.40 0.83
CA MET A 144 -5.38 -1.15 0.06
C MET A 144 -4.43 -1.19 -1.15
N THR A 145 -3.24 -1.76 -1.00
CA THR A 145 -2.32 -1.96 -2.12
C THR A 145 -2.96 -2.80 -3.23
N LEU A 146 -3.63 -3.91 -2.88
CA LEU A 146 -4.36 -4.74 -3.83
C LEU A 146 -5.49 -3.98 -4.53
N ILE A 147 -6.25 -3.16 -3.79
CA ILE A 147 -7.32 -2.31 -4.35
C ILE A 147 -6.75 -1.39 -5.43
N VAL A 148 -5.75 -0.58 -5.08
CA VAL A 148 -5.16 0.40 -6.00
C VAL A 148 -4.54 -0.27 -7.22
N VAL A 149 -3.84 -1.39 -7.04
CA VAL A 149 -3.26 -2.17 -8.14
C VAL A 149 -4.34 -2.71 -9.07
N SER A 150 -5.37 -3.36 -8.54
CA SER A 150 -6.42 -3.98 -9.36
C SER A 150 -7.19 -2.95 -10.21
N GLU A 151 -7.38 -1.76 -9.68
CA GLU A 151 -8.06 -0.66 -10.39
C GLU A 151 -7.19 0.02 -11.45
N ASN A 152 -5.88 -0.23 -11.44
CA ASN A 152 -4.94 0.33 -12.41
C ASN A 152 -4.28 -0.73 -13.29
N VAL A 153 -4.66 -2.00 -13.17
CA VAL A 153 -3.98 -3.14 -13.84
C VAL A 153 -3.89 -2.97 -15.35
N ASP A 154 -4.90 -2.40 -16.00
CA ASP A 154 -4.92 -2.19 -17.45
C ASP A 154 -3.99 -1.04 -17.91
N LYS A 155 -3.56 -0.18 -16.99
CA LYS A 155 -2.74 1.01 -17.25
C LYS A 155 -1.27 0.82 -16.89
N MET A 156 -0.90 -0.33 -16.32
CA MET A 156 0.44 -0.59 -15.83
C MET A 156 1.14 -1.70 -16.65
N PRO A 157 2.48 -1.82 -16.61
CA PRO A 157 3.18 -2.97 -17.17
C PRO A 157 2.63 -4.29 -16.64
N GLN A 158 2.64 -5.34 -17.45
CA GLN A 158 2.08 -6.65 -17.06
C GLN A 158 3.10 -7.56 -16.38
N THR A 159 4.38 -7.16 -16.37
CA THR A 159 5.47 -7.91 -15.72
C THR A 159 6.43 -6.97 -15.02
N TYR A 160 7.10 -7.48 -13.99
CA TYR A 160 8.17 -6.80 -13.27
C TYR A 160 9.43 -7.68 -13.21
N THR A 161 10.60 -7.10 -13.44
CA THR A 161 11.89 -7.79 -13.26
C THR A 161 12.57 -7.28 -12.00
N PHE A 162 12.81 -8.18 -11.06
CA PHE A 162 13.37 -7.85 -9.75
C PHE A 162 14.84 -7.45 -9.82
N GLY A 163 15.17 -6.33 -9.20
CA GLY A 163 16.54 -5.83 -9.04
C GLY A 163 17.11 -6.11 -7.66
N PHE A 164 18.44 -6.18 -7.57
CA PHE A 164 19.18 -6.43 -6.32
C PHE A 164 18.87 -5.43 -5.21
N GLU A 165 18.82 -4.13 -5.51
CA GLU A 165 18.70 -3.07 -4.50
C GLU A 165 17.41 -3.17 -3.69
N MET A 166 16.27 -3.44 -4.34
CA MET A 166 14.98 -3.65 -3.67
C MET A 166 15.06 -4.86 -2.74
N LEU A 167 15.43 -6.02 -3.26
CA LEU A 167 15.47 -7.27 -2.51
C LEU A 167 16.42 -7.18 -1.31
N ASN A 168 17.60 -6.59 -1.51
CA ASN A 168 18.58 -6.38 -0.44
C ASN A 168 18.09 -5.39 0.63
N THR A 169 17.31 -4.37 0.26
CA THR A 169 16.69 -3.45 1.22
C THR A 169 15.68 -4.17 2.08
N LEU A 170 14.77 -4.92 1.47
CA LEU A 170 13.74 -5.68 2.18
C LEU A 170 14.33 -6.77 3.08
N TYR A 171 15.41 -7.42 2.64
CA TYR A 171 16.13 -8.38 3.46
C TYR A 171 16.71 -7.74 4.74
N ARG A 172 17.31 -6.53 4.61
CA ARG A 172 17.86 -5.80 5.77
C ARG A 172 16.81 -5.23 6.71
N GLU A 173 15.60 -5.02 6.21
CA GLU A 173 14.43 -4.59 6.98
C GLU A 173 13.69 -5.78 7.61
N GLU A 174 14.18 -7.01 7.38
CA GLU A 174 13.54 -8.26 7.84
C GLU A 174 12.08 -8.36 7.39
N ALA A 175 11.76 -7.79 6.22
CA ALA A 175 10.42 -7.80 5.68
C ALA A 175 10.00 -9.21 5.24
N SER A 176 8.72 -9.54 5.40
CA SER A 176 8.15 -10.76 4.78
C SER A 176 8.18 -10.62 3.26
N VAL A 177 8.65 -11.63 2.56
CA VAL A 177 8.76 -11.66 1.10
C VAL A 177 8.05 -12.89 0.50
N ALA A 178 7.63 -12.79 -0.75
CA ALA A 178 7.11 -13.93 -1.51
C ALA A 178 8.22 -14.88 -1.95
N GLY A 179 9.44 -14.37 -2.10
CA GLY A 179 10.63 -15.16 -2.40
C GLY A 179 11.10 -15.03 -3.84
N PHE A 180 10.72 -13.98 -4.54
CA PHE A 180 11.25 -13.67 -5.87
C PHE A 180 12.74 -13.31 -5.83
N LEU A 181 13.48 -13.66 -6.88
CA LEU A 181 14.92 -13.54 -6.95
C LEU A 181 15.35 -12.42 -7.92
N GLU A 182 16.61 -11.94 -7.75
CA GLU A 182 17.21 -10.98 -8.66
C GLU A 182 17.20 -11.49 -10.10
N GLY A 183 16.82 -10.62 -11.04
CA GLY A 183 16.67 -10.92 -12.47
C GLY A 183 15.43 -11.74 -12.81
N GLU A 184 14.62 -12.12 -11.84
CA GLU A 184 13.37 -12.83 -12.08
C GLU A 184 12.30 -11.88 -12.62
N THR A 185 11.65 -12.30 -13.72
CA THR A 185 10.53 -11.58 -14.32
C THR A 185 9.22 -12.28 -13.98
N VAL A 186 8.34 -11.56 -13.30
CA VAL A 186 7.10 -12.08 -12.72
C VAL A 186 5.93 -11.25 -13.22
N ASP A 187 4.81 -11.88 -13.55
CA ASP A 187 3.61 -11.17 -13.99
C ASP A 187 2.75 -10.63 -12.83
N VAL A 188 1.85 -9.70 -13.18
CA VAL A 188 0.96 -9.01 -12.23
C VAL A 188 0.12 -9.98 -11.41
N GLU A 189 -0.40 -11.05 -12.02
CA GLU A 189 -1.24 -12.01 -11.31
C GLU A 189 -0.43 -12.72 -10.21
N ASP A 190 0.75 -13.24 -10.53
CA ASP A 190 1.64 -13.89 -9.56
C ASP A 190 2.07 -12.90 -8.46
N LEU A 191 2.31 -11.62 -8.82
CA LEU A 191 2.61 -10.57 -7.86
C LEU A 191 1.44 -10.28 -6.91
N MET A 192 0.20 -10.25 -7.38
CA MET A 192 -0.98 -10.07 -6.52
C MET A 192 -1.12 -11.21 -5.51
N TYR A 193 -0.91 -12.47 -5.93
CA TYR A 193 -0.88 -13.59 -5.00
C TYR A 193 0.32 -13.52 -4.04
N GLY A 194 1.50 -13.11 -4.52
CA GLY A 194 2.69 -12.86 -3.70
C GLY A 194 2.49 -11.76 -2.66
N LEU A 195 1.75 -10.71 -3.02
CA LEU A 195 1.36 -9.61 -2.12
C LEU A 195 0.53 -10.11 -0.92
N VAL A 196 -0.48 -10.94 -1.21
CA VAL A 196 -1.52 -11.29 -0.23
C VAL A 196 -1.15 -12.53 0.57
N LEU A 197 -0.83 -13.66 -0.08
CA LEU A 197 -0.72 -14.96 0.57
C LEU A 197 0.43 -15.01 1.58
N PRO A 198 1.71 -14.90 1.16
CA PRO A 198 2.85 -14.88 2.08
C PRO A 198 3.08 -13.48 2.69
N SER A 199 2.26 -12.49 2.32
CA SER A 199 2.46 -11.10 2.75
C SER A 199 3.72 -10.45 2.17
N GLY A 200 4.07 -10.73 0.91
CA GLY A 200 5.32 -10.32 0.26
C GLY A 200 5.45 -8.81 0.13
N ALA A 201 6.48 -8.24 0.77
CA ALA A 201 6.86 -6.84 0.59
C ALA A 201 7.54 -6.62 -0.77
N ASP A 202 8.25 -7.62 -1.28
CA ASP A 202 8.83 -7.66 -2.62
C ASP A 202 7.74 -7.50 -3.70
N ALA A 203 6.66 -8.26 -3.60
CA ALA A 203 5.51 -8.12 -4.48
C ALA A 203 4.81 -6.75 -4.31
N ALA A 204 4.70 -6.23 -3.07
CA ALA A 204 4.09 -4.93 -2.81
C ALA A 204 4.86 -3.78 -3.46
N GLU A 205 6.18 -3.74 -3.32
CA GLU A 205 7.02 -2.72 -3.95
C GLU A 205 7.05 -2.85 -5.47
N ALA A 206 7.14 -4.08 -6.00
CA ALA A 206 7.09 -4.32 -7.44
C ALA A 206 5.79 -3.76 -8.05
N LEU A 207 4.64 -4.09 -7.48
CA LEU A 207 3.33 -3.61 -7.91
C LEU A 207 3.20 -2.09 -7.78
N ALA A 208 3.71 -1.50 -6.70
CA ALA A 208 3.70 -0.06 -6.49
C ALA A 208 4.55 0.68 -7.55
N ILE A 209 5.74 0.17 -7.86
CA ILE A 209 6.60 0.74 -8.90
C ILE A 209 5.94 0.60 -10.28
N MET A 210 5.32 -0.54 -10.58
CA MET A 210 4.61 -0.75 -11.84
C MET A 210 3.43 0.21 -12.02
N ALA A 211 2.67 0.47 -10.95
CA ALA A 211 1.47 1.31 -11.00
C ALA A 211 1.78 2.82 -10.95
N ALA A 212 2.84 3.24 -10.25
CA ALA A 212 3.09 4.65 -9.95
C ALA A 212 4.55 5.10 -10.13
N GLY A 213 5.47 4.20 -10.46
CA GLY A 213 6.88 4.50 -10.65
C GLY A 213 7.71 4.55 -9.37
N SER A 214 7.11 4.71 -8.18
CA SER A 214 7.78 4.64 -6.88
C SER A 214 6.81 4.33 -5.75
N ASN A 215 7.34 3.92 -4.59
CA ASN A 215 6.55 3.69 -3.37
C ASN A 215 5.88 4.98 -2.88
N GLU A 216 6.55 6.14 -2.97
CA GLU A 216 6.03 7.43 -2.56
C GLU A 216 4.86 7.90 -3.43
N GLU A 217 4.98 7.76 -4.76
CA GLU A 217 3.88 8.09 -5.68
C GLU A 217 2.71 7.11 -5.51
N PHE A 218 2.98 5.84 -5.26
CA PHE A 218 1.94 4.86 -4.98
C PHE A 218 1.20 5.16 -3.66
N ALA A 219 1.90 5.59 -2.62
CA ALA A 219 1.27 6.02 -1.37
C ALA A 219 0.29 7.19 -1.58
N LYS A 220 0.56 8.09 -2.53
CA LYS A 220 -0.40 9.15 -2.91
C LYS A 220 -1.67 8.54 -3.51
N LEU A 221 -1.55 7.55 -4.42
CA LEU A 221 -2.72 6.87 -4.98
C LEU A 221 -3.53 6.16 -3.87
N MET A 222 -2.85 5.53 -2.90
CA MET A 222 -3.53 4.92 -1.74
C MET A 222 -4.32 5.97 -0.94
N ASN A 223 -3.75 7.16 -0.69
CA ASN A 223 -4.41 8.23 0.04
C ASN A 223 -5.50 8.92 -0.79
N GLU A 224 -5.37 8.99 -2.11
CA GLU A 224 -6.46 9.40 -3.01
C GLU A 224 -7.62 8.41 -2.93
N LYS A 225 -7.36 7.11 -2.93
CA LYS A 225 -8.38 6.07 -2.72
C LYS A 225 -9.05 6.21 -1.35
N CYS A 226 -8.30 6.50 -0.28
CA CYS A 226 -8.89 6.79 1.04
C CYS A 226 -9.90 7.95 0.97
N LYS A 227 -9.58 9.02 0.27
CA LYS A 227 -10.49 10.17 0.07
C LYS A 227 -11.72 9.78 -0.75
N GLU A 228 -11.52 9.02 -1.83
CA GLU A 228 -12.61 8.53 -2.68
C GLU A 228 -13.59 7.65 -1.87
N LEU A 229 -13.06 6.78 -1.01
CA LEU A 229 -13.85 5.92 -0.12
C LEU A 229 -14.44 6.68 1.09
N GLY A 230 -14.11 7.96 1.27
CA GLY A 230 -14.57 8.78 2.38
C GLY A 230 -13.95 8.41 3.73
N LEU A 231 -12.82 7.70 3.74
CA LEU A 231 -12.10 7.34 4.97
C LEU A 231 -11.48 8.59 5.60
N LYS A 232 -11.64 8.76 6.92
CA LYS A 232 -11.31 9.99 7.63
C LYS A 232 -10.08 9.85 8.52
N TYR A 233 -9.78 8.63 8.95
CA TYR A 233 -8.80 8.30 9.96
C TYR A 233 -7.76 7.28 9.46
N THR A 234 -7.58 7.20 8.14
CA THR A 234 -6.62 6.32 7.48
C THR A 234 -5.65 7.12 6.63
N HIS A 235 -4.37 6.82 6.79
CA HIS A 235 -3.29 7.41 6.00
C HIS A 235 -2.19 6.39 5.74
N PHE A 236 -1.69 6.33 4.51
CA PHE A 236 -0.65 5.43 4.08
C PHE A 236 0.60 6.18 3.64
N THR A 237 1.78 5.65 4.00
CA THR A 237 3.09 6.18 3.59
C THR A 237 3.88 5.20 2.73
N ASN A 238 3.48 3.92 2.71
CA ASN A 238 4.12 2.87 1.93
C ASN A 238 3.14 1.74 1.56
N PRO A 239 3.41 0.94 0.51
CA PRO A 239 2.54 -0.14 0.08
C PRO A 239 2.68 -1.44 0.89
N THR A 240 3.70 -1.56 1.73
CA THR A 240 4.10 -2.81 2.39
C THR A 240 3.47 -3.02 3.76
N GLY A 241 3.19 -1.93 4.46
CA GLY A 241 2.80 -1.94 5.87
C GLY A 241 3.98 -2.02 6.84
N LEU A 242 5.20 -1.81 6.37
CA LEU A 242 6.35 -1.57 7.25
C LEU A 242 6.09 -0.31 8.08
N TYR A 243 6.58 -0.33 9.32
CA TYR A 243 6.24 0.71 10.28
C TYR A 243 6.70 2.12 9.86
N ASP A 244 5.77 3.04 9.96
CA ASP A 244 5.95 4.48 9.88
C ASP A 244 4.93 5.13 10.81
N GLU A 245 5.32 6.14 11.60
CA GLU A 245 4.42 6.78 12.57
C GLU A 245 3.23 7.50 11.93
N GLU A 246 3.38 7.90 10.65
CA GLU A 246 2.35 8.54 9.85
C GLU A 246 1.48 7.54 9.06
N GLN A 247 1.76 6.23 9.15
CA GLN A 247 0.94 5.18 8.56
C GLN A 247 -0.01 4.61 9.59
N TYR A 248 -1.29 4.94 9.48
CA TYR A 248 -2.30 4.58 10.46
C TYR A 248 -3.67 4.33 9.85
N THR A 249 -4.51 3.66 10.60
CA THR A 249 -5.94 3.45 10.32
C THR A 249 -6.70 3.32 11.64
N THR A 250 -7.98 2.92 11.56
CA THR A 250 -8.77 2.44 12.71
C THR A 250 -9.30 1.03 12.43
N PRO A 251 -9.66 0.23 13.44
CA PRO A 251 -10.31 -1.05 13.23
C PRO A 251 -11.58 -0.94 12.35
N SER A 252 -12.40 0.08 12.57
CA SER A 252 -13.61 0.32 11.78
C SER A 252 -13.30 0.61 10.31
N GLU A 253 -12.35 1.52 10.03
CA GLU A 253 -12.01 1.85 8.63
C GLU A 253 -11.26 0.71 7.94
N MET A 254 -10.45 -0.08 8.67
CA MET A 254 -9.81 -1.27 8.09
C MET A 254 -10.87 -2.33 7.68
N ALA A 255 -11.94 -2.49 8.46
CA ALA A 255 -13.06 -3.35 8.10
C ALA A 255 -13.81 -2.84 6.84
N MET A 256 -13.99 -1.52 6.71
CA MET A 256 -14.58 -0.90 5.50
C MET A 256 -13.69 -1.08 4.26
N ILE A 257 -12.37 -0.97 4.40
CA ILE A 257 -11.42 -1.24 3.32
C ILE A 257 -11.54 -2.70 2.87
N MET A 258 -11.66 -3.63 3.81
CA MET A 258 -11.84 -5.05 3.49
C MET A 258 -13.19 -5.32 2.82
N GLU A 259 -14.27 -4.69 3.28
CA GLU A 259 -15.58 -4.75 2.62
C GLU A 259 -15.47 -4.30 1.16
N TYR A 260 -14.83 -3.17 0.89
CA TYR A 260 -14.65 -2.67 -0.47
C TYR A 260 -13.79 -3.61 -1.33
N ALA A 261 -12.70 -4.15 -0.76
CA ALA A 261 -11.85 -5.09 -1.47
C ALA A 261 -12.62 -6.35 -1.93
N MET A 262 -13.55 -6.83 -1.11
CA MET A 262 -14.31 -8.05 -1.38
C MET A 262 -15.47 -7.87 -2.38
N LYS A 263 -15.77 -6.65 -2.83
CA LYS A 263 -16.78 -6.39 -3.86
C LYS A 263 -16.33 -6.74 -5.28
N ASP A 264 -15.04 -6.73 -5.53
CA ASP A 264 -14.44 -7.10 -6.81
C ASP A 264 -14.05 -8.59 -6.83
N GLU A 265 -14.40 -9.29 -7.90
CA GLU A 265 -14.17 -10.75 -8.02
C GLU A 265 -12.67 -11.12 -8.01
N THR A 266 -11.82 -10.31 -8.66
CA THR A 266 -10.38 -10.56 -8.71
C THR A 266 -9.75 -10.40 -7.33
N ARG A 267 -10.07 -9.30 -6.63
CA ARG A 267 -9.59 -9.05 -5.27
C ARG A 267 -10.09 -10.11 -4.30
N ALA A 268 -11.38 -10.45 -4.37
CA ALA A 268 -11.99 -11.47 -3.53
C ALA A 268 -11.36 -12.86 -3.77
N LYS A 269 -11.06 -13.21 -5.03
CA LYS A 269 -10.35 -14.44 -5.38
C LYS A 269 -8.96 -14.49 -4.74
N VAL A 270 -8.18 -13.42 -4.88
CA VAL A 270 -6.81 -13.38 -4.32
C VAL A 270 -6.85 -13.44 -2.79
N LEU A 271 -7.70 -12.62 -2.13
CA LEU A 271 -7.86 -12.59 -0.67
C LEU A 271 -8.43 -13.88 -0.09
N GLY A 272 -9.22 -14.62 -0.86
CA GLY A 272 -9.86 -15.87 -0.47
C GLY A 272 -9.08 -17.14 -0.80
N THR A 273 -7.90 -17.02 -1.42
CA THR A 273 -7.10 -18.18 -1.82
C THR A 273 -6.21 -18.68 -0.66
N TYR A 274 -6.24 -19.98 -0.40
CA TYR A 274 -5.38 -20.61 0.61
C TYR A 274 -3.97 -20.84 0.07
N GLN A 275 -3.86 -21.49 -1.11
CA GLN A 275 -2.60 -21.81 -1.73
C GLN A 275 -2.63 -21.48 -3.23
N TYR A 276 -1.52 -20.99 -3.73
CA TYR A 276 -1.33 -20.65 -5.13
C TYR A 276 0.08 -21.00 -5.57
N LYS A 277 0.23 -21.56 -6.75
CA LYS A 277 1.54 -21.83 -7.33
C LYS A 277 1.80 -20.86 -8.48
N THR A 278 2.86 -20.08 -8.38
CA THR A 278 3.25 -19.13 -9.44
C THR A 278 3.63 -19.84 -10.72
N LYS A 279 3.64 -19.12 -11.82
CA LYS A 279 4.19 -19.61 -13.09
C LYS A 279 5.67 -19.90 -12.95
N ALA A 280 6.16 -20.82 -13.79
CA ALA A 280 7.58 -21.15 -13.87
C ALA A 280 8.36 -19.95 -14.42
N THR A 281 9.52 -19.69 -13.82
CA THR A 281 10.51 -18.70 -14.29
C THR A 281 11.87 -19.40 -14.43
N ALA A 282 12.87 -18.69 -14.97
CA ALA A 282 14.22 -19.22 -15.04
C ALA A 282 14.82 -19.48 -13.64
N GLN A 283 14.48 -18.65 -12.65
CA GLN A 283 14.91 -18.75 -11.27
C GLN A 283 14.13 -19.79 -10.47
N HIS A 284 12.85 -19.95 -10.79
CA HIS A 284 11.95 -20.93 -10.17
C HIS A 284 11.29 -21.81 -11.26
N PRO A 285 11.99 -22.82 -11.80
CA PRO A 285 11.44 -23.66 -12.87
C PRO A 285 10.14 -24.41 -12.51
N GLU A 286 9.94 -24.65 -11.21
CA GLU A 286 8.72 -25.27 -10.69
C GLU A 286 7.67 -24.26 -10.18
N GLY A 287 7.94 -22.95 -10.33
CA GLY A 287 7.17 -21.91 -9.66
C GLY A 287 7.39 -21.90 -8.15
N ILE A 288 6.80 -20.89 -7.47
CA ILE A 288 6.82 -20.74 -6.01
C ILE A 288 5.46 -21.18 -5.46
N GLN A 289 5.46 -22.05 -4.44
CA GLN A 289 4.26 -22.40 -3.70
C GLN A 289 3.97 -21.30 -2.66
N LEU A 290 2.99 -20.46 -2.91
CA LEU A 290 2.53 -19.42 -2.00
C LEU A 290 1.42 -19.96 -1.09
N THR A 291 1.46 -19.62 0.19
CA THR A 291 0.45 -20.06 1.18
C THR A 291 -0.03 -18.86 1.99
N SER A 292 -1.34 -18.74 2.15
CA SER A 292 -1.96 -17.69 2.94
C SER A 292 -1.59 -17.81 4.42
N THR A 293 -1.00 -16.74 4.96
CA THR A 293 -0.66 -16.63 6.39
C THR A 293 -1.90 -16.62 7.29
N MET A 294 -3.07 -16.23 6.77
CA MET A 294 -4.33 -16.30 7.49
C MET A 294 -4.89 -17.72 7.48
N TYR A 295 -5.12 -18.29 6.30
CA TYR A 295 -5.75 -19.60 6.19
C TYR A 295 -4.93 -20.71 6.85
N SER A 296 -3.59 -20.64 6.81
CA SER A 296 -2.73 -21.61 7.51
C SER A 296 -2.93 -21.63 9.03
N ARG A 297 -3.50 -20.57 9.62
CA ARG A 297 -3.77 -20.44 11.07
C ARG A 297 -5.21 -20.81 11.44
N ILE A 298 -6.17 -20.52 10.56
CA ILE A 298 -7.59 -20.76 10.87
C ILE A 298 -8.09 -22.10 10.34
N TYR A 299 -7.39 -22.74 9.39
CA TYR A 299 -7.78 -24.00 8.83
C TYR A 299 -7.92 -25.09 9.91
N GLY A 300 -9.12 -25.69 9.97
CA GLY A 300 -9.47 -26.66 11.02
C GLY A 300 -9.87 -26.04 12.36
N ASN A 301 -9.88 -24.70 12.47
CA ASN A 301 -10.29 -23.95 13.68
C ASN A 301 -11.42 -22.95 13.38
N GLU A 302 -12.17 -23.15 12.30
CA GLU A 302 -13.26 -22.28 11.88
C GLU A 302 -14.41 -22.36 12.90
N ALA A 303 -15.02 -21.20 13.18
CA ALA A 303 -16.19 -21.16 14.04
C ALA A 303 -17.39 -21.83 13.35
N PRO A 304 -18.17 -22.68 14.05
CA PRO A 304 -19.33 -23.32 13.45
C PRO A 304 -20.33 -22.31 12.86
N GLY A 305 -20.73 -22.53 11.60
CA GLY A 305 -21.68 -21.65 10.90
C GLY A 305 -21.09 -20.34 10.37
N VAL A 306 -19.77 -20.15 10.47
CA VAL A 306 -19.04 -19.00 9.91
C VAL A 306 -18.10 -19.48 8.84
N LEU A 307 -18.20 -18.92 7.64
CA LEU A 307 -17.30 -19.21 6.53
C LEU A 307 -16.46 -17.96 6.20
N VAL A 308 -15.17 -18.04 6.46
CA VAL A 308 -14.22 -16.98 6.10
C VAL A 308 -13.97 -17.00 4.60
N LYS A 309 -14.24 -15.88 3.94
CA LYS A 309 -14.15 -15.72 2.48
C LYS A 309 -12.85 -15.05 2.03
N GLY A 310 -12.17 -14.36 2.92
CA GLY A 310 -10.92 -13.69 2.63
C GLY A 310 -10.37 -12.94 3.82
N GLY A 311 -9.11 -12.52 3.74
CA GLY A 311 -8.51 -11.71 4.79
C GLY A 311 -7.01 -11.53 4.63
N LYS A 312 -6.46 -10.74 5.56
CA LYS A 312 -5.04 -10.41 5.59
C LYS A 312 -4.54 -10.29 7.02
N THR A 313 -3.44 -10.97 7.31
CA THR A 313 -2.69 -10.83 8.57
C THR A 313 -1.69 -9.68 8.49
N GLY A 314 -1.27 -9.18 9.63
CA GLY A 314 -0.18 -8.23 9.77
C GLY A 314 0.57 -8.43 11.08
N PHE A 315 1.83 -8.02 11.09
CA PHE A 315 2.66 -7.93 12.28
C PHE A 315 3.78 -6.92 12.08
N THR A 316 3.94 -6.03 13.03
CA THR A 316 5.17 -5.29 13.32
C THR A 316 5.30 -5.21 14.85
N ASN A 317 6.47 -4.84 15.35
CA ASN A 317 6.65 -4.70 16.81
C ASN A 317 5.71 -3.63 17.40
N GLU A 318 5.43 -2.56 16.64
CA GLU A 318 4.58 -1.44 17.05
C GLU A 318 3.09 -1.76 16.96
N ALA A 319 2.69 -2.52 15.92
CA ALA A 319 1.29 -2.89 15.68
C ALA A 319 0.84 -4.11 16.50
N GLY A 320 1.79 -5.00 16.82
CA GLY A 320 1.44 -6.34 17.32
C GLY A 320 0.83 -7.21 16.21
N SER A 321 0.16 -8.28 16.62
CA SER A 321 -0.53 -9.18 15.68
C SER A 321 -1.86 -8.58 15.22
N CYS A 322 -2.01 -8.44 13.92
CA CYS A 322 -3.17 -7.84 13.26
C CYS A 322 -3.86 -8.85 12.32
N LEU A 323 -5.17 -8.71 12.21
CA LEU A 323 -5.99 -9.47 11.25
C LEU A 323 -7.17 -8.61 10.81
N VAL A 324 -7.41 -8.57 9.51
CA VAL A 324 -8.69 -8.18 8.91
C VAL A 324 -9.23 -9.36 8.11
N SER A 325 -10.50 -9.70 8.28
CA SER A 325 -11.15 -10.81 7.57
C SER A 325 -12.56 -10.45 7.18
N TYR A 326 -13.04 -11.11 6.12
CA TYR A 326 -14.41 -11.06 5.65
C TYR A 326 -15.01 -12.46 5.77
N ALA A 327 -16.19 -12.55 6.36
CA ALA A 327 -16.86 -13.82 6.56
C ALA A 327 -18.36 -13.72 6.25
N VAL A 328 -18.96 -14.86 5.97
CA VAL A 328 -20.42 -15.02 5.84
C VAL A 328 -20.93 -16.03 6.85
N THR A 329 -22.13 -15.83 7.34
CA THR A 329 -22.78 -16.79 8.22
C THR A 329 -23.78 -17.61 7.41
N ASN A 330 -23.84 -18.92 7.69
CA ASN A 330 -24.90 -19.79 7.20
C ASN A 330 -26.13 -19.56 8.07
N LYS A 331 -26.99 -18.61 7.68
CA LYS A 331 -28.35 -18.47 8.24
C LYS A 331 -29.35 -18.74 7.14
#